data_5b372de307457f86269df2a89813b480
#
_entry.id   5b372de307457f86269df2a89813b480
#
_cell.length_a   1.000
_cell.length_b   1.000
_cell.length_c   1.000
_cell.angle_alpha   90.00
_cell.angle_beta   90.00
_cell.angle_gamma   90.00
#
_symmetry.space_group_name_H-M   'P 1'
#
loop_
_entity.id
_entity.type
_entity.pdbx_description
1 polymer ?
#
loop_
_entity_poly.entity_id
_entity_poly.type
_entity_poly.pdbx_seq_one_letter_code
_entity_poly.pdbx_strand_id
1 'polypeptide(L)'
;MKLSIIVPSFNQELFIADTLKNLVEIKQKAIEKGIGFEILIFDSESNKKVQDIITEFKGFIDFIEIKKDLGQYDAINKGIKKCTGDYWTWLNTDDLLDIDGFFKIVDVLKFNPNIDYIYGGIKYINERGESLKTVDSWELSLDQLVTREPSIFQPGSFFKKTFTDKIGLLKSYQCCFDYEFILRCIKNNAIVYQCDFSVSQFRYYKTSKTGSITPIFIKEQLLISHDYGRKWHHYLTLFSKLRLLKHLLFPKK
;
A
#
# COMPACT_ATOMS: atom_id res chain seq x y z
N MET A 1 -9.47 10.55 17.09
CA MET A 1 -9.19 9.85 15.82
C MET A 1 -7.98 8.96 16.02
N LYS A 2 -8.03 7.73 15.53
CA LYS A 2 -6.97 6.74 15.60
C LYS A 2 -6.65 6.21 14.20
N LEU A 3 -5.36 6.02 13.90
CA LEU A 3 -4.88 5.44 12.64
C LEU A 3 -4.17 4.11 12.91
N SER A 4 -4.42 3.13 12.05
CA SER A 4 -3.81 1.79 12.13
C SER A 4 -2.88 1.58 10.95
N ILE A 5 -1.64 1.23 11.24
CA ILE A 5 -0.64 0.89 10.22
C ILE A 5 -0.41 -0.62 10.25
N ILE A 6 -0.79 -1.28 9.17
CA ILE A 6 -0.61 -2.73 8.98
C ILE A 6 0.71 -2.93 8.26
N VAL A 7 1.59 -3.75 8.81
CA VAL A 7 2.92 -4.05 8.24
C VAL A 7 2.97 -5.52 7.86
N PRO A 8 2.71 -5.87 6.58
CA PRO A 8 2.94 -7.23 6.10
C PRO A 8 4.44 -7.47 5.95
N SER A 9 4.97 -8.53 6.56
CA SER A 9 6.40 -8.84 6.59
C SER A 9 6.69 -10.23 6.04
N PHE A 10 7.70 -10.32 5.15
CA PHE A 10 8.26 -11.60 4.70
C PHE A 10 9.71 -11.42 4.22
N ASN A 11 10.68 -11.95 4.98
CA ASN A 11 12.11 -12.03 4.64
C ASN A 11 12.77 -10.71 4.17
N GLN A 12 12.30 -9.55 4.64
CA GLN A 12 12.87 -8.24 4.29
C GLN A 12 13.88 -7.78 5.34
N GLU A 13 15.08 -8.36 5.32
CA GLU A 13 16.14 -8.06 6.30
C GLU A 13 16.73 -6.66 6.16
N LEU A 14 16.79 -6.14 4.92
CA LEU A 14 17.57 -4.95 4.62
C LEU A 14 16.94 -3.67 5.13
N PHE A 15 15.60 -3.58 5.12
CA PHE A 15 14.92 -2.30 5.30
C PHE A 15 13.88 -2.30 6.42
N ILE A 16 13.47 -3.46 6.93
CA ILE A 16 12.44 -3.55 7.98
C ILE A 16 12.78 -2.71 9.22
N ALA A 17 14.06 -2.66 9.61
CA ALA A 17 14.49 -1.84 10.74
C ALA A 17 14.25 -0.34 10.50
N ASP A 18 14.47 0.15 9.27
CA ASP A 18 14.23 1.55 8.91
C ASP A 18 12.73 1.86 8.94
N THR A 19 11.91 0.97 8.38
CA THR A 19 10.45 1.10 8.40
C THR A 19 9.92 1.14 9.83
N LEU A 20 10.40 0.24 10.72
CA LEU A 20 9.95 0.21 12.11
C LEU A 20 10.42 1.44 12.89
N LYS A 21 11.66 1.93 12.69
CA LYS A 21 12.13 3.19 13.29
C LYS A 21 11.27 4.37 12.89
N ASN A 22 10.94 4.49 11.60
CA ASN A 22 10.06 5.53 11.08
C ASN A 22 8.67 5.48 11.73
N LEU A 23 8.07 4.30 11.84
CA LEU A 23 6.75 4.13 12.47
C LEU A 23 6.79 4.43 13.98
N VAL A 24 7.87 4.08 14.68
CA VAL A 24 8.05 4.41 16.10
C VAL A 24 8.17 5.93 16.30
N GLU A 25 8.92 6.62 15.46
CA GLU A 25 9.02 8.08 15.50
C GLU A 25 7.67 8.75 15.29
N ILE A 26 6.90 8.29 14.30
CA ILE A 26 5.55 8.80 14.06
C ILE A 26 4.65 8.53 15.26
N LYS A 27 4.70 7.33 15.83
CA LYS A 27 3.90 6.94 17.01
C LYS A 27 4.18 7.85 18.21
N GLN A 28 5.44 8.13 18.49
CA GLN A 28 5.83 9.02 19.58
C GLN A 28 5.27 10.43 19.39
N LYS A 29 5.46 11.02 18.19
CA LYS A 29 4.89 12.33 17.85
C LYS A 29 3.36 12.33 17.84
N ALA A 30 2.72 11.23 17.47
CA ALA A 30 1.25 11.09 17.50
C ALA A 30 0.72 11.11 18.95
N ILE A 31 1.39 10.39 19.87
CA ILE A 31 1.05 10.39 21.29
C ILE A 31 1.13 11.81 21.87
N GLU A 32 2.22 12.54 21.58
CA GLU A 32 2.40 13.94 22.03
C GLU A 32 1.27 14.86 21.53
N LYS A 33 0.73 14.58 20.35
CA LYS A 33 -0.39 15.33 19.74
C LYS A 33 -1.79 14.80 20.10
N GLY A 34 -1.88 13.80 21.00
CA GLY A 34 -3.16 13.18 21.38
C GLY A 34 -3.85 12.43 20.24
N ILE A 35 -3.07 11.89 19.27
CA ILE A 35 -3.56 11.12 18.14
C ILE A 35 -3.34 9.63 18.44
N GLY A 36 -4.41 8.83 18.30
CA GLY A 36 -4.29 7.38 18.38
C GLY A 36 -3.50 6.84 17.18
N PHE A 37 -2.53 5.99 17.45
CA PHE A 37 -1.70 5.36 16.42
C PHE A 37 -1.35 3.94 16.84
N GLU A 38 -1.65 2.96 16.00
CA GLU A 38 -1.30 1.57 16.28
C GLU A 38 -0.51 0.94 15.12
N ILE A 39 0.44 0.09 15.48
CA ILE A 39 1.29 -0.68 14.56
C ILE A 39 0.93 -2.14 14.71
N LEU A 40 0.50 -2.78 13.62
CA LEU A 40 0.16 -4.20 13.59
C LEU A 40 1.07 -4.92 12.58
N ILE A 41 1.87 -5.86 13.05
CA ILE A 41 2.78 -6.64 12.20
C ILE A 41 2.21 -8.03 11.97
N PHE A 42 2.17 -8.43 10.70
CA PHE A 42 1.83 -9.77 10.25
C PHE A 42 3.01 -10.33 9.47
N ASP A 43 3.80 -11.16 10.13
CA ASP A 43 5.00 -11.77 9.57
C ASP A 43 4.71 -13.20 9.11
N SER A 44 5.03 -13.48 7.84
CA SER A 44 4.78 -14.79 7.22
C SER A 44 5.93 -15.77 7.51
N GLU A 45 6.25 -15.99 8.80
CA GLU A 45 7.32 -16.89 9.24
C GLU A 45 8.67 -16.56 8.58
N SER A 46 9.04 -15.29 8.60
CA SER A 46 10.35 -14.85 8.13
C SER A 46 11.49 -15.57 8.84
N ASN A 47 12.67 -15.53 8.27
CA ASN A 47 13.86 -16.03 8.92
C ASN A 47 14.14 -15.34 10.28
N LYS A 48 15.01 -15.97 11.08
CA LYS A 48 15.29 -15.52 12.45
C LYS A 48 15.75 -14.07 12.52
N LYS A 49 16.54 -13.59 11.55
CA LYS A 49 17.08 -12.22 11.56
C LYS A 49 15.97 -11.17 11.49
N VAL A 50 14.95 -11.38 10.64
CA VAL A 50 13.78 -10.50 10.56
C VAL A 50 12.98 -10.55 11.86
N GLN A 51 12.76 -11.77 12.42
CA GLN A 51 12.04 -11.94 13.67
C GLN A 51 12.77 -11.29 14.86
N ASP A 52 14.10 -11.35 14.88
CA ASP A 52 14.91 -10.70 15.91
C ASP A 52 14.75 -9.16 15.82
N ILE A 53 14.79 -8.59 14.60
CA ILE A 53 14.52 -7.16 14.39
C ILE A 53 13.12 -6.78 14.89
N ILE A 54 12.08 -7.53 14.53
CA ILE A 54 10.71 -7.26 15.00
C ILE A 54 10.66 -7.28 16.53
N THR A 55 11.38 -8.22 17.17
CA THR A 55 11.42 -8.38 18.61
C THR A 55 12.07 -7.16 19.30
N GLU A 56 13.10 -6.55 18.71
CA GLU A 56 13.73 -5.33 19.23
C GLU A 56 12.74 -4.16 19.35
N PHE A 57 11.75 -4.09 18.42
CA PHE A 57 10.73 -3.04 18.42
C PHE A 57 9.44 -3.42 19.17
N LYS A 58 9.36 -4.61 19.79
CA LYS A 58 8.14 -5.15 20.42
C LYS A 58 7.45 -4.18 21.38
N GLY A 59 8.22 -3.37 22.12
CA GLY A 59 7.67 -2.40 23.07
C GLY A 59 6.88 -1.26 22.45
N PHE A 60 6.99 -1.05 21.13
CA PHE A 60 6.29 0.00 20.37
C PHE A 60 5.18 -0.55 19.46
N ILE A 61 5.13 -1.86 19.26
CA ILE A 61 4.19 -2.54 18.37
C ILE A 61 2.97 -2.99 19.18
N ASP A 62 1.76 -2.70 18.70
CA ASP A 62 0.53 -3.00 19.40
C ASP A 62 0.07 -4.45 19.17
N PHE A 63 0.43 -5.03 18.02
CA PHE A 63 0.10 -6.41 17.70
C PHE A 63 1.15 -7.05 16.79
N ILE A 64 1.56 -8.27 17.10
CA ILE A 64 2.47 -9.09 16.28
C ILE A 64 1.85 -10.47 16.10
N GLU A 65 1.71 -10.91 14.84
CA GLU A 65 1.42 -12.30 14.48
C GLU A 65 2.57 -12.82 13.61
N ILE A 66 3.20 -13.92 14.02
CA ILE A 66 4.20 -14.64 13.23
C ILE A 66 3.55 -15.96 12.82
N LYS A 67 3.02 -15.99 11.60
CA LYS A 67 2.31 -17.16 11.06
C LYS A 67 2.25 -17.08 9.55
N LYS A 68 2.53 -18.22 8.89
CA LYS A 68 2.44 -18.33 7.44
C LYS A 68 1.09 -17.81 6.92
N ASP A 69 1.15 -17.01 5.88
CA ASP A 69 -0.01 -16.46 5.18
C ASP A 69 -0.12 -17.00 3.73
N LEU A 70 -1.20 -16.62 3.05
CA LEU A 70 -1.46 -16.96 1.65
C LEU A 70 -0.92 -15.91 0.66
N GLY A 71 -0.12 -14.98 1.14
CA GLY A 71 0.43 -13.85 0.41
C GLY A 71 0.09 -12.51 1.07
N GLN A 72 0.71 -11.46 0.58
CA GLN A 72 0.64 -10.12 1.17
C GLN A 72 -0.80 -9.63 1.41
N TYR A 73 -1.73 -9.90 0.49
CA TYR A 73 -3.15 -9.55 0.64
C TYR A 73 -3.79 -10.21 1.88
N ASP A 74 -3.37 -11.44 2.23
CA ASP A 74 -3.90 -12.16 3.39
C ASP A 74 -3.38 -11.55 4.70
N ALA A 75 -2.10 -11.23 4.78
CA ALA A 75 -1.51 -10.51 5.90
C ALA A 75 -2.23 -9.17 6.14
N ILE A 76 -2.46 -8.39 5.07
CA ILE A 76 -3.18 -7.12 5.16
C ILE A 76 -4.63 -7.34 5.60
N ASN A 77 -5.32 -8.34 5.07
CA ASN A 77 -6.70 -8.67 5.45
C ASN A 77 -6.84 -9.08 6.93
N LYS A 78 -5.87 -9.83 7.47
CA LYS A 78 -5.80 -10.11 8.90
C LYS A 78 -5.65 -8.81 9.69
N GLY A 79 -4.79 -7.90 9.22
CA GLY A 79 -4.61 -6.58 9.79
C GLY A 79 -5.88 -5.74 9.78
N ILE A 80 -6.59 -5.67 8.66
CA ILE A 80 -7.87 -4.94 8.54
C ILE A 80 -8.92 -5.48 9.55
N LYS A 81 -8.98 -6.79 9.74
CA LYS A 81 -9.88 -7.41 10.73
C LYS A 81 -9.48 -7.09 12.17
N LYS A 82 -8.20 -6.92 12.43
CA LYS A 82 -7.63 -6.70 13.76
C LYS A 82 -7.55 -5.23 14.15
N CYS A 83 -7.37 -4.32 13.18
CA CYS A 83 -7.17 -2.90 13.42
C CYS A 83 -8.41 -2.25 14.08
N THR A 84 -8.14 -1.29 14.95
CA THR A 84 -9.16 -0.58 15.75
C THR A 84 -9.21 0.92 15.43
N GLY A 85 -8.40 1.38 14.47
CA GLY A 85 -8.37 2.77 14.03
C GLY A 85 -9.58 3.17 13.20
N ASP A 86 -9.89 4.47 13.19
CA ASP A 86 -10.91 5.06 12.32
C ASP A 86 -10.50 4.96 10.84
N TYR A 87 -9.19 5.07 10.61
CA TYR A 87 -8.54 4.92 9.30
C TYR A 87 -7.40 3.92 9.41
N TRP A 88 -7.15 3.22 8.31
CA TRP A 88 -6.07 2.25 8.19
C TRP A 88 -5.30 2.43 6.89
N THR A 89 -4.07 2.00 6.89
CA THR A 89 -3.22 1.80 5.72
C THR A 89 -2.34 0.59 5.92
N TRP A 90 -1.67 0.14 4.87
CA TRP A 90 -0.53 -0.77 5.04
C TRP A 90 0.74 -0.14 4.50
N LEU A 91 1.83 -0.50 5.13
CA LEU A 91 3.16 -0.05 4.76
C LEU A 91 4.05 -1.27 4.58
N ASN A 92 4.66 -1.40 3.39
CA ASN A 92 5.62 -2.46 3.13
C ASN A 92 6.87 -2.25 3.97
N THR A 93 7.60 -3.33 4.27
CA THR A 93 8.78 -3.33 5.13
C THR A 93 10.03 -2.71 4.49
N ASP A 94 9.91 -2.11 3.30
CA ASP A 94 10.95 -1.37 2.59
C ASP A 94 10.56 0.10 2.31
N ASP A 95 9.32 0.48 2.63
CA ASP A 95 8.82 1.85 2.47
C ASP A 95 8.79 2.62 3.79
N LEU A 96 8.65 3.94 3.70
CA LEU A 96 8.52 4.84 4.85
C LEU A 96 7.30 5.75 4.68
N LEU A 97 6.70 6.19 5.76
CA LEU A 97 5.78 7.32 5.74
C LEU A 97 6.58 8.63 5.81
N ASP A 98 6.18 9.63 5.02
CA ASP A 98 6.67 10.98 5.20
C ASP A 98 6.03 11.57 6.46
N ILE A 99 6.84 11.93 7.45
CA ILE A 99 6.36 12.32 8.78
C ILE A 99 5.45 13.56 8.68
N ASP A 100 5.90 14.58 7.97
CA ASP A 100 5.13 15.82 7.81
C ASP A 100 3.86 15.57 6.99
N GLY A 101 3.98 14.78 5.91
CA GLY A 101 2.84 14.36 5.09
C GLY A 101 1.81 13.56 5.88
N PHE A 102 2.25 12.66 6.75
CA PHE A 102 1.36 11.90 7.63
C PHE A 102 0.57 12.83 8.56
N PHE A 103 1.21 13.79 9.23
CA PHE A 103 0.48 14.70 10.11
C PHE A 103 -0.45 15.65 9.36
N LYS A 104 -0.12 16.06 8.13
CA LYS A 104 -1.05 16.79 7.27
C LYS A 104 -2.28 15.94 6.90
N ILE A 105 -2.12 14.64 6.60
CA ILE A 105 -3.25 13.70 6.43
C ILE A 105 -4.15 13.69 7.67
N VAL A 106 -3.55 13.57 8.85
CA VAL A 106 -4.29 13.59 10.12
C VAL A 106 -5.12 14.86 10.28
N ASP A 107 -4.54 16.02 9.96
CA ASP A 107 -5.25 17.30 10.07
C ASP A 107 -6.39 17.39 9.04
N VAL A 108 -6.17 16.97 7.77
CA VAL A 108 -7.24 16.91 6.77
C VAL A 108 -8.40 16.03 7.25
N LEU A 109 -8.11 14.84 7.79
CA LEU A 109 -9.13 13.90 8.27
C LEU A 109 -9.89 14.39 9.50
N LYS A 110 -9.24 15.14 10.40
CA LYS A 110 -9.92 15.78 11.55
C LYS A 110 -10.98 16.79 11.11
N PHE A 111 -10.66 17.59 10.09
CA PHE A 111 -11.59 18.59 9.56
C PHE A 111 -12.63 18.02 8.59
N ASN A 112 -12.36 16.84 8.01
CA ASN A 112 -13.20 16.21 6.99
C ASN A 112 -13.49 14.73 7.34
N PRO A 113 -14.26 14.44 8.38
CA PRO A 113 -14.48 13.07 8.86
C PRO A 113 -15.29 12.18 7.91
N ASN A 114 -15.85 12.76 6.84
CA ASN A 114 -16.63 12.01 5.83
C ASN A 114 -15.75 11.41 4.72
N ILE A 115 -14.47 11.74 4.67
CA ILE A 115 -13.55 11.15 3.68
C ILE A 115 -13.47 9.64 3.89
N ASP A 116 -13.66 8.86 2.83
CA ASP A 116 -13.56 7.40 2.83
C ASP A 116 -12.19 6.91 2.35
N TYR A 117 -11.56 7.66 1.43
CA TYR A 117 -10.26 7.37 0.88
C TYR A 117 -9.46 8.66 0.68
N ILE A 118 -8.27 8.75 1.27
CA ILE A 118 -7.35 9.88 1.13
C ILE A 118 -6.00 9.36 0.67
N TYR A 119 -5.38 10.08 -0.26
CA TYR A 119 -4.05 9.75 -0.77
C TYR A 119 -3.27 11.00 -1.15
N GLY A 120 -1.95 10.88 -1.18
CA GLY A 120 -1.05 11.95 -1.60
C GLY A 120 0.09 11.46 -2.48
N GLY A 121 1.00 12.36 -2.81
CA GLY A 121 2.19 12.09 -3.61
C GLY A 121 3.18 11.15 -2.91
N ILE A 122 4.16 10.69 -3.67
CA ILE A 122 5.19 9.74 -3.25
C ILE A 122 6.58 10.30 -3.54
N LYS A 123 7.47 10.28 -2.56
CA LYS A 123 8.91 10.48 -2.76
C LYS A 123 9.57 9.14 -3.06
N TYR A 124 10.27 9.03 -4.17
CA TYR A 124 11.11 7.86 -4.46
C TYR A 124 12.45 8.05 -3.78
N ILE A 125 12.88 7.05 -3.02
CA ILE A 125 14.17 7.01 -2.34
C ILE A 125 14.98 5.79 -2.82
N ASN A 126 16.31 5.89 -2.75
CA ASN A 126 17.19 4.76 -3.03
C ASN A 126 17.39 3.86 -1.79
N GLU A 127 18.25 2.86 -1.88
CA GLU A 127 18.58 1.92 -0.80
C GLU A 127 19.12 2.63 0.45
N ARG A 128 19.75 3.80 0.30
CA ARG A 128 20.31 4.60 1.40
C ARG A 128 19.31 5.60 1.99
N GLY A 129 18.08 5.67 1.47
CA GLY A 129 17.07 6.65 1.87
C GLY A 129 17.24 8.03 1.23
N GLU A 130 18.14 8.18 0.25
CA GLU A 130 18.35 9.44 -0.47
C GLU A 130 17.24 9.64 -1.52
N SER A 131 16.72 10.87 -1.61
CA SER A 131 15.65 11.20 -2.54
C SER A 131 16.11 11.11 -4.00
N LEU A 132 15.34 10.39 -4.81
CA LEU A 132 15.55 10.26 -6.25
C LEU A 132 14.65 11.20 -7.05
N LYS A 133 13.37 11.21 -6.74
CA LYS A 133 12.35 12.06 -7.36
C LYS A 133 11.10 12.12 -6.50
N THR A 134 10.30 13.14 -6.69
CA THR A 134 8.94 13.21 -6.14
C THR A 134 7.95 13.02 -7.29
N VAL A 135 6.89 12.30 -7.02
CA VAL A 135 5.74 12.14 -7.92
C VAL A 135 4.52 12.68 -7.19
N ASP A 136 3.99 13.78 -7.71
CA ASP A 136 2.78 14.37 -7.18
C ASP A 136 1.58 13.48 -7.48
N SER A 137 0.59 13.49 -6.59
CA SER A 137 -0.67 12.79 -6.83
C SER A 137 -1.49 13.51 -7.89
N TRP A 138 -2.33 12.77 -8.58
CA TRP A 138 -3.32 13.32 -9.52
C TRP A 138 -4.70 12.73 -9.21
N GLU A 139 -5.74 13.40 -9.68
CA GLU A 139 -7.11 12.94 -9.50
C GLU A 139 -7.32 11.54 -10.07
N LEU A 140 -7.92 10.65 -9.28
CA LEU A 140 -8.23 9.29 -9.67
C LEU A 140 -9.71 9.20 -10.08
N SER A 141 -9.95 8.73 -11.30
CA SER A 141 -11.29 8.34 -11.75
C SER A 141 -11.30 6.90 -12.24
N LEU A 142 -12.47 6.28 -12.20
CA LEU A 142 -12.63 4.91 -12.69
C LEU A 142 -12.17 4.77 -14.14
N ASP A 143 -12.58 5.71 -14.99
CA ASP A 143 -12.19 5.71 -16.41
C ASP A 143 -10.68 5.79 -16.59
N GLN A 144 -10.01 6.72 -15.92
CA GLN A 144 -8.55 6.85 -16.00
C GLN A 144 -7.83 5.58 -15.54
N LEU A 145 -8.26 4.99 -14.43
CA LEU A 145 -7.61 3.80 -13.89
C LEU A 145 -7.79 2.57 -14.79
N VAL A 146 -8.90 2.45 -15.52
CA VAL A 146 -9.12 1.32 -16.43
C VAL A 146 -8.62 1.57 -17.85
N THR A 147 -8.55 2.84 -18.33
CA THR A 147 -8.19 3.18 -19.72
C THR A 147 -6.75 3.66 -19.90
N ARG A 148 -6.03 3.94 -18.81
CA ARG A 148 -4.61 4.31 -18.83
C ARG A 148 -3.78 3.24 -18.13
N GLU A 149 -2.44 3.35 -18.18
CA GLU A 149 -1.59 2.55 -17.28
C GLU A 149 -1.88 2.97 -15.83
N PRO A 150 -2.33 2.05 -14.97
CA PRO A 150 -2.70 2.43 -13.61
C PRO A 150 -1.46 2.83 -12.83
N SER A 151 -1.47 4.05 -12.37
CA SER A 151 -0.53 4.51 -11.35
C SER A 151 -1.34 4.78 -10.10
N ILE A 152 -1.07 4.02 -9.07
CA ILE A 152 -1.73 4.12 -7.77
C ILE A 152 -0.74 4.58 -6.72
N PHE A 153 -1.22 5.33 -5.76
CA PHE A 153 -0.41 5.92 -4.69
C PHE A 153 -0.55 5.12 -3.39
N GLN A 154 -0.42 3.78 -3.48
CA GLN A 154 -0.71 2.90 -2.36
C GLN A 154 0.06 3.24 -1.09
N PRO A 155 1.39 3.45 -1.08
CA PRO A 155 2.09 3.76 0.17
C PRO A 155 1.64 5.06 0.83
N GLY A 156 1.04 5.98 0.06
CA GLY A 156 0.47 7.25 0.53
C GLY A 156 -1.05 7.25 0.70
N SER A 157 -1.69 6.07 0.78
CA SER A 157 -3.14 5.90 0.80
C SER A 157 -3.65 5.51 2.17
N PHE A 158 -4.74 6.17 2.64
CA PHE A 158 -5.44 5.81 3.87
C PHE A 158 -6.92 5.59 3.60
N PHE A 159 -7.51 4.58 4.24
CA PHE A 159 -8.86 4.13 4.01
C PHE A 159 -9.67 4.16 5.31
N LYS A 160 -10.89 4.67 5.25
CA LYS A 160 -11.81 4.65 6.39
C LYS A 160 -12.25 3.23 6.72
N LYS A 161 -12.11 2.83 7.97
CA LYS A 161 -12.41 1.46 8.40
C LYS A 161 -13.87 1.09 8.13
N THR A 162 -14.81 1.95 8.49
CA THR A 162 -16.25 1.70 8.29
C THR A 162 -16.66 1.63 6.81
N PHE A 163 -15.96 2.32 5.92
CA PHE A 163 -16.17 2.20 4.48
C PHE A 163 -15.62 0.86 3.95
N THR A 164 -14.42 0.47 4.42
CA THR A 164 -13.84 -0.84 4.09
C THR A 164 -14.76 -1.99 4.52
N ASP A 165 -15.38 -1.90 5.70
CA ASP A 165 -16.32 -2.91 6.19
C ASP A 165 -17.55 -3.07 5.28
N LYS A 166 -17.96 -2.01 4.59
CA LYS A 166 -19.07 -2.05 3.61
C LYS A 166 -18.68 -2.67 2.28
N ILE A 167 -17.49 -2.32 1.75
CA ILE A 167 -17.05 -2.77 0.42
C ILE A 167 -16.29 -4.09 0.44
N GLY A 168 -15.89 -4.58 1.62
CA GLY A 168 -15.19 -5.84 1.84
C GLY A 168 -13.67 -5.74 1.74
N LEU A 169 -13.01 -6.83 2.12
CA LEU A 169 -11.56 -6.98 2.22
C LEU A 169 -10.87 -7.03 0.84
N LEU A 170 -9.53 -6.97 0.83
CA LEU A 170 -8.72 -7.17 -0.38
C LEU A 170 -9.00 -8.55 -0.99
N LYS A 171 -9.09 -8.62 -2.32
CA LYS A 171 -9.22 -9.88 -3.05
C LYS A 171 -7.86 -10.59 -3.18
N SER A 172 -7.91 -11.90 -3.39
CA SER A 172 -6.74 -12.78 -3.47
C SER A 172 -5.94 -12.65 -4.78
N TYR A 173 -5.52 -11.44 -5.10
CA TYR A 173 -4.55 -11.19 -6.17
C TYR A 173 -3.12 -11.24 -5.60
N GLN A 174 -2.16 -11.69 -6.40
CA GLN A 174 -0.76 -11.77 -5.96
C GLN A 174 -0.04 -10.42 -6.04
N CYS A 175 -0.38 -9.61 -7.06
CA CYS A 175 0.32 -8.37 -7.37
C CYS A 175 -0.60 -7.15 -7.37
N CYS A 176 -1.84 -7.26 -7.84
CA CYS A 176 -2.72 -6.13 -8.17
C CYS A 176 -3.91 -5.98 -7.21
N PHE A 177 -3.81 -6.49 -5.97
CA PHE A 177 -4.87 -6.37 -4.98
C PHE A 177 -5.13 -4.91 -4.55
N ASP A 178 -4.09 -4.08 -4.54
CA ASP A 178 -4.16 -2.63 -4.30
C ASP A 178 -4.94 -1.91 -5.41
N TYR A 179 -4.62 -2.21 -6.66
CA TYR A 179 -5.31 -1.68 -7.83
C TYR A 179 -6.80 -2.05 -7.82
N GLU A 180 -7.12 -3.32 -7.56
CA GLU A 180 -8.51 -3.77 -7.45
C GLU A 180 -9.24 -3.05 -6.32
N PHE A 181 -8.60 -2.91 -5.16
CA PHE A 181 -9.23 -2.29 -4.00
C PHE A 181 -9.55 -0.81 -4.23
N ILE A 182 -8.63 -0.06 -4.82
CA ILE A 182 -8.84 1.36 -5.16
C ILE A 182 -9.94 1.51 -6.22
N LEU A 183 -9.96 0.68 -7.26
CA LEU A 183 -11.06 0.66 -8.24
C LEU A 183 -12.40 0.40 -7.57
N ARG A 184 -12.45 -0.52 -6.61
CA ARG A 184 -13.65 -0.86 -5.86
C ARG A 184 -14.08 0.28 -4.94
N CYS A 185 -13.16 1.00 -4.32
CA CYS A 185 -13.48 2.21 -3.57
C CYS A 185 -14.20 3.23 -4.45
N ILE A 186 -13.63 3.55 -5.62
CA ILE A 186 -14.20 4.53 -6.56
C ILE A 186 -15.55 4.05 -7.10
N LYS A 187 -15.65 2.78 -7.50
CA LYS A 187 -16.90 2.18 -8.01
C LYS A 187 -18.05 2.20 -6.98
N ASN A 188 -17.72 2.15 -5.69
CA ASN A 188 -18.69 2.24 -4.60
C ASN A 188 -18.88 3.68 -4.08
N ASN A 189 -18.53 4.68 -4.88
CA ASN A 189 -18.73 6.10 -4.58
C ASN A 189 -18.04 6.54 -3.28
N ALA A 190 -16.81 6.08 -3.01
CA ALA A 190 -16.01 6.59 -1.92
C ALA A 190 -15.88 8.11 -2.01
N ILE A 191 -16.00 8.81 -0.89
CA ILE A 191 -15.62 10.22 -0.79
C ILE A 191 -14.10 10.27 -0.79
N VAL A 192 -13.52 10.62 -1.94
CA VAL A 192 -12.08 10.61 -2.18
C VAL A 192 -11.49 12.00 -1.98
N TYR A 193 -10.36 12.08 -1.29
CA TYR A 193 -9.60 13.31 -1.13
C TYR A 193 -8.16 13.12 -1.64
N GLN A 194 -7.78 13.95 -2.59
CA GLN A 194 -6.42 14.01 -3.14
C GLN A 194 -5.64 15.11 -2.42
N CYS A 195 -4.47 14.77 -1.87
CA CYS A 195 -3.54 15.73 -1.29
C CYS A 195 -2.54 16.23 -2.34
N ASP A 196 -2.15 17.49 -2.26
CA ASP A 196 -1.12 18.14 -3.09
C ASP A 196 0.30 18.04 -2.49
N PHE A 197 0.49 17.15 -1.52
CA PHE A 197 1.78 16.90 -0.86
C PHE A 197 2.12 15.41 -0.81
N SER A 198 3.40 15.11 -0.61
CA SER A 198 3.89 13.74 -0.46
C SER A 198 3.53 13.20 0.92
N VAL A 199 3.11 11.93 0.97
CA VAL A 199 2.66 11.22 2.18
C VAL A 199 3.57 10.06 2.53
N SER A 200 4.29 9.53 1.54
CA SER A 200 5.15 8.36 1.72
C SER A 200 6.45 8.48 0.94
N GLN A 201 7.40 7.63 1.32
CA GLN A 201 8.69 7.47 0.65
C GLN A 201 8.77 6.02 0.18
N PHE A 202 8.72 5.84 -1.14
CA PHE A 202 8.79 4.54 -1.80
C PHE A 202 10.24 4.20 -2.12
N ARG A 203 10.74 3.08 -1.60
CA ARG A 203 12.11 2.63 -1.84
C ARG A 203 12.20 1.90 -3.17
N TYR A 204 12.95 2.50 -4.09
CA TYR A 204 13.18 1.92 -5.42
C TYR A 204 14.61 1.33 -5.49
N TYR A 205 14.68 0.03 -5.70
CA TYR A 205 15.94 -0.71 -5.84
C TYR A 205 15.79 -1.87 -6.82
N LYS A 206 16.91 -2.39 -7.31
CA LYS A 206 16.94 -3.33 -8.44
C LYS A 206 16.15 -4.63 -8.23
N THR A 207 16.05 -5.10 -7.00
CA THR A 207 15.34 -6.34 -6.63
C THR A 207 13.93 -6.10 -6.08
N SER A 208 13.44 -4.85 -6.09
CA SER A 208 12.08 -4.53 -5.65
C SER A 208 11.03 -5.20 -6.56
N LYS A 209 9.87 -5.58 -5.99
CA LYS A 209 8.77 -6.19 -6.76
C LYS A 209 8.31 -5.33 -7.93
N THR A 210 8.30 -4.01 -7.75
CA THR A 210 7.91 -3.04 -8.77
C THR A 210 8.91 -2.93 -9.93
N GLY A 211 10.18 -3.31 -9.70
CA GLY A 211 11.21 -3.34 -10.75
C GLY A 211 11.06 -4.50 -11.74
N SER A 212 10.23 -5.49 -11.45
CA SER A 212 10.01 -6.66 -12.28
C SER A 212 8.53 -6.81 -12.66
N ILE A 213 8.14 -6.31 -13.84
CA ILE A 213 6.81 -6.61 -14.39
C ILE A 213 6.75 -8.09 -14.74
N THR A 214 6.03 -8.86 -13.93
CA THR A 214 5.85 -10.29 -14.12
C THR A 214 4.65 -10.59 -15.03
N PRO A 215 4.60 -11.76 -15.70
CA PRO A 215 3.40 -12.19 -16.43
C PRO A 215 2.13 -12.22 -15.56
N ILE A 216 2.27 -12.53 -14.28
CA ILE A 216 1.17 -12.55 -13.31
C ILE A 216 0.60 -11.15 -13.13
N PHE A 217 1.47 -10.14 -12.93
CA PHE A 217 1.06 -8.74 -12.83
C PHE A 217 0.25 -8.29 -14.04
N ILE A 218 0.76 -8.59 -15.27
CA ILE A 218 0.06 -8.20 -16.51
C ILE A 218 -1.29 -8.90 -16.63
N LYS A 219 -1.37 -10.19 -16.27
CA LYS A 219 -2.63 -10.95 -16.27
C LYS A 219 -3.66 -10.38 -15.31
N GLU A 220 -3.25 -10.16 -14.06
CA GLU A 220 -4.16 -9.64 -13.04
C GLU A 220 -4.64 -8.24 -13.41
N GLN A 221 -3.74 -7.35 -13.83
CA GLN A 221 -4.09 -6.01 -14.29
C GLN A 221 -5.10 -6.04 -15.45
N LEU A 222 -4.89 -6.94 -16.41
CA LEU A 222 -5.79 -7.10 -17.55
C LEU A 222 -7.18 -7.57 -17.10
N LEU A 223 -7.27 -8.61 -16.28
CA LEU A 223 -8.52 -9.15 -15.77
C LEU A 223 -9.28 -8.11 -14.96
N ILE A 224 -8.61 -7.50 -13.98
CA ILE A 224 -9.22 -6.47 -13.13
C ILE A 224 -9.74 -5.31 -13.97
N SER A 225 -8.95 -4.78 -14.90
CA SER A 225 -9.40 -3.66 -15.71
C SER A 225 -10.62 -4.00 -16.59
N HIS A 226 -10.77 -5.25 -17.05
CA HIS A 226 -11.97 -5.71 -17.74
C HIS A 226 -13.18 -5.82 -16.83
N ASP A 227 -13.01 -6.36 -15.61
CA ASP A 227 -14.08 -6.46 -14.61
C ASP A 227 -14.62 -5.08 -14.22
N TYR A 228 -13.80 -4.04 -14.36
CA TYR A 228 -14.15 -2.65 -14.08
C TYR A 228 -14.48 -1.82 -15.33
N GLY A 229 -14.64 -2.44 -16.51
CA GLY A 229 -15.22 -1.83 -17.69
C GLY A 229 -14.28 -1.54 -18.87
N ARG A 230 -12.99 -1.93 -18.81
CA ARG A 230 -12.11 -1.83 -19.98
C ARG A 230 -12.59 -2.74 -21.09
N LYS A 231 -12.81 -2.20 -22.28
CA LYS A 231 -13.25 -2.97 -23.46
C LYS A 231 -12.10 -3.85 -23.99
N TRP A 232 -12.43 -5.06 -24.48
CA TRP A 232 -11.45 -6.01 -25.01
C TRP A 232 -10.68 -5.53 -26.24
N HIS A 233 -11.24 -4.59 -27.01
CA HIS A 233 -10.59 -3.96 -28.16
C HIS A 233 -9.78 -2.69 -27.79
N HIS A 234 -9.71 -2.34 -26.51
CA HIS A 234 -8.92 -1.20 -26.08
C HIS A 234 -7.42 -1.43 -26.35
N TYR A 235 -6.70 -0.40 -26.80
CA TYR A 235 -5.29 -0.53 -27.21
C TYR A 235 -4.38 -1.09 -26.07
N LEU A 236 -4.62 -0.72 -24.81
CA LEU A 236 -3.87 -1.27 -23.67
C LEU A 236 -4.11 -2.77 -23.47
N THR A 237 -5.28 -3.28 -23.83
CA THR A 237 -5.57 -4.73 -23.82
C THR A 237 -4.72 -5.44 -24.85
N LEU A 238 -4.63 -4.91 -26.06
CA LEU A 238 -3.77 -5.45 -27.10
C LEU A 238 -2.29 -5.40 -26.69
N PHE A 239 -1.85 -4.25 -26.15
CA PHE A 239 -0.48 -4.07 -25.68
C PHE A 239 -0.13 -5.04 -24.55
N SER A 240 -1.02 -5.25 -23.57
CA SER A 240 -0.82 -6.21 -22.49
C SER A 240 -0.73 -7.65 -23.01
N LYS A 241 -1.57 -8.03 -23.99
CA LYS A 241 -1.50 -9.35 -24.64
C LYS A 241 -0.17 -9.56 -25.37
N LEU A 242 0.31 -8.54 -26.09
CA LEU A 242 1.62 -8.60 -26.77
C LEU A 242 2.77 -8.73 -25.77
N ARG A 243 2.71 -8.02 -24.63
CA ARG A 243 3.71 -8.16 -23.55
C ARG A 243 3.69 -9.56 -22.95
N LEU A 244 2.51 -10.15 -22.71
CA LEU A 244 2.39 -11.53 -22.23
C LEU A 244 2.98 -12.52 -23.24
N LEU A 245 2.66 -12.36 -24.52
CA LEU A 245 3.20 -13.21 -25.57
C LEU A 245 4.73 -13.13 -25.63
N LYS A 246 5.29 -11.92 -25.53
CA LYS A 246 6.75 -11.72 -25.46
C LYS A 246 7.38 -12.47 -24.28
N HIS A 247 6.77 -12.43 -23.09
CA HIS A 247 7.28 -13.19 -21.93
C HIS A 247 7.19 -14.70 -22.11
N LEU A 248 6.18 -15.21 -22.84
CA LEU A 248 6.06 -16.63 -23.15
C LEU A 248 7.11 -17.10 -24.17
N LEU A 249 7.37 -16.28 -25.19
CA LEU A 249 8.33 -16.60 -26.25
C LEU A 249 9.79 -16.39 -25.84
N PHE A 250 10.04 -15.42 -24.96
CA PHE A 250 11.37 -15.04 -24.51
C PHE A 250 11.41 -14.94 -22.98
N PRO A 251 11.33 -16.06 -22.26
CA PRO A 251 11.41 -16.04 -20.80
C PRO A 251 12.79 -15.51 -20.39
N LYS A 252 12.81 -14.44 -19.55
CA LYS A 252 14.06 -14.00 -18.94
C LYS A 252 14.56 -15.11 -18.03
N LYS A 253 15.79 -15.58 -18.30
CA LYS A 253 16.53 -16.50 -17.43
C LYS A 253 16.87 -15.84 -16.11
#